data_909b6d2f19209baf31f89df244c51de5
#
_entry.id   909b6d2f19209baf31f89df244c51de5
#
_cell.length_a   1.000
_cell.length_b   1.000
_cell.length_c   1.000
_cell.angle_alpha   90.00
_cell.angle_beta   90.00
_cell.angle_gamma   90.00
#
_symmetry.space_group_name_H-M   'P 1'
#
loop_
_entity.id
_entity.type
_entity.pdbx_description
1 polymer ?
#
loop_
_entity_poly.entity_id
_entity_poly.type
_entity_poly.pdbx_seq_one_letter_code
_entity_poly.pdbx_strand_id
1 'polypeptide(L)'
;LGFPYIFRGALDVRAVSINDEMKVAAAQALADLARQDVPDEVAEAYGKADLRYGPEYIIPAPFDPRLMVEVPMAVAQAAMRTGVSRREIEDETAYALELRRRLDPTAGTLQLIFDQVRTENKRVVFAEGEEERVIRAAVSFFESGYGAPVLIGREERIQETMQRLGMDKLEGVEVLNARLSQDQNDRYTNFLYERLQRQGYLYRDCQRLVNQDRNIYGSCMLAVGDADALVTGVTRSYTATYDDVRRVIDAQPGKRVFGLSMVLARGRTVFVADTTVHELPTSVEMADIAVQTAEVARRLGHEPRVAMLSFSNFGNP
;
A
#
# COMPACT_ATOMS: atom_id res chain seq x y z
N LEU A 1 -14.36 22.13 -14.73
CA LEU A 1 -13.75 20.79 -14.57
C LEU A 1 -13.24 20.22 -15.90
N GLY A 2 -13.92 20.47 -17.02
CA GLY A 2 -13.39 20.05 -18.33
C GLY A 2 -12.07 20.73 -18.71
N PHE A 3 -11.86 21.98 -18.29
CA PHE A 3 -10.61 22.71 -18.45
C PHE A 3 -9.68 22.46 -17.24
N PRO A 4 -8.38 22.18 -17.43
CA PRO A 4 -7.62 22.13 -18.72
C PRO A 4 -7.61 20.75 -19.39
N TYR A 5 -8.28 19.76 -18.86
CA TYR A 5 -8.09 18.34 -19.18
C TYR A 5 -8.58 17.94 -20.57
N ILE A 6 -9.65 18.54 -21.08
CA ILE A 6 -10.11 18.33 -22.48
C ILE A 6 -9.02 18.74 -23.46
N PHE A 7 -8.39 19.89 -23.22
CA PHE A 7 -7.30 20.37 -24.07
C PHE A 7 -6.09 19.45 -24.00
N ARG A 8 -5.81 18.89 -22.82
CA ARG A 8 -4.70 17.96 -22.65
C ARG A 8 -4.88 16.72 -23.52
N GLY A 9 -6.02 16.07 -23.47
CA GLY A 9 -6.33 14.91 -24.29
C GLY A 9 -6.29 15.21 -25.79
N ALA A 10 -6.88 16.35 -26.20
CA ALA A 10 -6.87 16.78 -27.58
C ALA A 10 -5.46 17.08 -28.13
N LEU A 11 -4.62 17.75 -27.34
CA LEU A 11 -3.24 18.09 -27.73
C LEU A 11 -2.34 16.87 -27.80
N ASP A 12 -2.48 15.90 -26.92
CA ASP A 12 -1.64 14.70 -26.87
C ASP A 12 -1.81 13.84 -28.12
N VAL A 13 -3.03 13.76 -28.67
CA VAL A 13 -3.34 13.09 -29.95
C VAL A 13 -3.28 14.04 -31.15
N ARG A 14 -2.87 15.31 -30.96
CA ARG A 14 -2.81 16.33 -32.00
C ARG A 14 -4.11 16.47 -32.79
N ALA A 15 -5.24 16.46 -32.07
CA ALA A 15 -6.54 16.57 -32.69
C ALA A 15 -6.69 17.86 -33.51
N VAL A 16 -7.32 17.77 -34.68
CA VAL A 16 -7.56 18.93 -35.55
C VAL A 16 -8.64 19.85 -35.03
N SER A 17 -9.55 19.32 -34.22
CA SER A 17 -10.62 20.06 -33.55
C SER A 17 -11.09 19.29 -32.31
N ILE A 18 -11.79 19.98 -31.42
CA ILE A 18 -12.49 19.35 -30.29
C ILE A 18 -13.96 19.24 -30.72
N ASN A 19 -14.37 18.04 -31.11
CA ASN A 19 -15.75 17.75 -31.53
C ASN A 19 -16.67 17.47 -30.33
N ASP A 20 -17.94 17.26 -30.60
CA ASP A 20 -18.95 17.05 -29.54
C ASP A 20 -18.78 15.68 -28.85
N GLU A 21 -18.32 14.67 -29.58
CA GLU A 21 -18.03 13.35 -29.03
C GLU A 21 -16.89 13.41 -27.97
N MET A 22 -15.88 14.23 -28.17
CA MET A 22 -14.81 14.47 -27.20
C MET A 22 -15.34 15.19 -25.94
N LYS A 23 -16.26 16.14 -26.11
CA LYS A 23 -16.91 16.84 -24.98
C LYS A 23 -17.80 15.90 -24.19
N VAL A 24 -18.58 15.05 -24.87
CA VAL A 24 -19.42 14.01 -24.24
C VAL A 24 -18.56 13.00 -23.50
N ALA A 25 -17.45 12.54 -24.10
CA ALA A 25 -16.50 11.63 -23.43
C ALA A 25 -15.91 12.24 -22.16
N ALA A 26 -15.56 13.52 -22.18
CA ALA A 26 -15.09 14.23 -20.99
C ALA A 26 -16.18 14.31 -19.90
N ALA A 27 -17.42 14.59 -20.27
CA ALA A 27 -18.54 14.65 -19.34
C ALA A 27 -18.84 13.27 -18.72
N GLN A 28 -18.76 12.20 -19.53
CA GLN A 28 -18.93 10.83 -19.06
C GLN A 28 -17.81 10.44 -18.09
N ALA A 29 -16.55 10.72 -18.40
CA ALA A 29 -15.43 10.46 -17.51
C ALA A 29 -15.58 11.18 -16.15
N LEU A 30 -16.07 12.41 -16.14
CA LEU A 30 -16.40 13.14 -14.92
C LEU A 30 -17.51 12.45 -14.11
N ALA A 31 -18.57 12.00 -14.79
CA ALA A 31 -19.68 11.31 -14.15
C ALA A 31 -19.28 9.96 -13.55
N ASP A 32 -18.43 9.21 -14.26
CA ASP A 32 -17.93 7.92 -13.81
C ASP A 32 -16.97 8.08 -12.62
N LEU A 33 -16.10 9.08 -12.68
CA LEU A 33 -15.19 9.40 -11.58
C LEU A 33 -15.92 9.84 -10.31
N ALA A 34 -17.01 10.58 -10.44
CA ALA A 34 -17.82 11.00 -9.29
C ALA A 34 -18.47 9.82 -8.55
N ARG A 35 -18.71 8.70 -9.24
CA ARG A 35 -19.32 7.48 -8.68
C ARG A 35 -18.30 6.54 -8.02
N GLN A 36 -17.03 6.74 -8.30
CA GLN A 36 -15.96 5.98 -7.65
C GLN A 36 -15.75 6.47 -6.21
N ASP A 37 -15.13 5.62 -5.37
CA ASP A 37 -14.72 6.02 -4.03
C ASP A 37 -13.80 7.24 -4.09
N VAL A 38 -14.09 8.22 -3.23
CA VAL A 38 -13.31 9.46 -3.17
C VAL A 38 -12.03 9.21 -2.37
N PRO A 39 -10.83 9.54 -2.90
CA PRO A 39 -9.59 9.41 -2.15
C PRO A 39 -9.62 10.24 -0.86
N ASP A 40 -9.02 9.69 0.21
CA ASP A 40 -8.99 10.34 1.53
C ASP A 40 -8.41 11.76 1.46
N GLU A 41 -7.37 12.00 0.65
CA GLU A 41 -6.77 13.31 0.42
C GLU A 41 -7.78 14.35 -0.13
N VAL A 42 -8.69 13.89 -1.01
CA VAL A 42 -9.74 14.73 -1.58
C VAL A 42 -10.83 14.98 -0.55
N ALA A 43 -11.21 13.96 0.21
CA ALA A 43 -12.22 14.05 1.27
C ALA A 43 -11.75 14.99 2.41
N GLU A 44 -10.50 14.88 2.85
CA GLU A 44 -9.87 15.76 3.84
C GLU A 44 -9.83 17.22 3.36
N ALA A 45 -9.47 17.45 2.10
CA ALA A 45 -9.44 18.78 1.52
C ALA A 45 -10.83 19.44 1.44
N TYR A 46 -11.91 18.63 1.37
CA TYR A 46 -13.29 19.07 1.47
C TYR A 46 -13.79 19.25 2.91
N GLY A 47 -12.99 18.82 3.91
CA GLY A 47 -13.37 18.85 5.32
C GLY A 47 -14.48 17.85 5.70
N LYS A 48 -14.69 16.81 4.91
CA LYS A 48 -15.70 15.76 5.10
C LYS A 48 -15.04 14.38 5.09
N ALA A 49 -15.15 13.66 6.19
CA ALA A 49 -14.54 12.32 6.33
C ALA A 49 -15.24 11.20 5.51
N ASP A 50 -16.44 11.43 5.01
CA ASP A 50 -17.24 10.42 4.28
C ASP A 50 -17.89 11.08 3.03
N LEU A 51 -17.05 11.45 2.08
CA LEU A 51 -17.49 12.09 0.85
C LEU A 51 -17.82 11.00 -0.18
N ARG A 52 -19.11 10.87 -0.53
CA ARG A 52 -19.61 9.87 -1.48
C ARG A 52 -20.49 10.51 -2.54
N TYR A 53 -20.63 9.83 -3.68
CA TYR A 53 -21.57 10.22 -4.72
C TYR A 53 -22.99 10.39 -4.14
N GLY A 54 -23.59 11.55 -4.38
CA GLY A 54 -24.91 11.90 -3.87
C GLY A 54 -25.24 13.37 -4.09
N PRO A 55 -26.31 13.89 -3.47
CA PRO A 55 -26.75 15.28 -3.67
C PRO A 55 -25.67 16.33 -3.38
N GLU A 56 -24.72 16.02 -2.51
CA GLU A 56 -23.62 16.92 -2.13
C GLU A 56 -22.33 16.70 -2.91
N TYR A 57 -22.21 15.59 -3.68
CA TYR A 57 -21.04 15.26 -4.48
C TYR A 57 -21.47 14.58 -5.78
N ILE A 58 -22.01 15.37 -6.70
CA ILE A 58 -22.47 14.90 -8.04
C ILE A 58 -21.38 15.06 -9.11
N ILE A 59 -20.32 15.77 -8.80
CA ILE A 59 -19.22 16.14 -9.69
C ILE A 59 -17.92 16.02 -8.89
N PRO A 60 -16.81 15.51 -9.47
CA PRO A 60 -15.52 15.42 -8.77
C PRO A 60 -15.00 16.78 -8.31
N ALA A 61 -14.21 16.78 -7.23
CA ALA A 61 -13.53 17.98 -6.77
C ALA A 61 -12.59 18.55 -7.85
N PRO A 62 -12.50 19.87 -8.03
CA PRO A 62 -11.64 20.47 -9.06
C PRO A 62 -10.14 20.12 -8.94
N PHE A 63 -9.70 19.78 -7.72
CA PHE A 63 -8.33 19.39 -7.42
C PHE A 63 -8.14 17.87 -7.25
N ASP A 64 -9.14 17.06 -7.62
CA ASP A 64 -9.01 15.61 -7.65
C ASP A 64 -7.93 15.21 -8.66
N PRO A 65 -6.80 14.59 -8.23
CA PRO A 65 -5.68 14.26 -9.11
C PRO A 65 -6.08 13.27 -10.22
N ARG A 66 -7.11 12.47 -10.03
CA ARG A 66 -7.61 11.52 -11.01
C ARG A 66 -8.13 12.19 -12.27
N LEU A 67 -8.62 13.43 -12.16
CA LEU A 67 -9.10 14.22 -13.31
C LEU A 67 -8.06 14.37 -14.41
N MET A 68 -6.76 14.49 -14.04
CA MET A 68 -5.66 14.67 -15.00
C MET A 68 -5.36 13.41 -15.82
N VAL A 69 -5.85 12.26 -15.39
CA VAL A 69 -5.67 10.99 -16.11
C VAL A 69 -6.95 10.61 -16.84
N GLU A 70 -8.06 10.53 -16.12
CA GLU A 70 -9.33 10.00 -16.64
C GLU A 70 -9.93 10.86 -17.77
N VAL A 71 -9.94 12.17 -17.58
CA VAL A 71 -10.54 13.07 -18.59
C VAL A 71 -9.70 13.17 -19.87
N PRO A 72 -8.36 13.39 -19.82
CA PRO A 72 -7.56 13.39 -21.06
C PRO A 72 -7.59 12.05 -21.80
N MET A 73 -7.60 10.93 -21.06
CA MET A 73 -7.69 9.59 -21.64
C MET A 73 -8.98 9.43 -22.44
N ALA A 74 -10.12 9.71 -21.85
CA ALA A 74 -11.42 9.60 -22.50
C ALA A 74 -11.53 10.51 -23.73
N VAL A 75 -10.98 11.73 -23.64
CA VAL A 75 -10.96 12.68 -24.75
C VAL A 75 -10.05 12.21 -25.88
N ALA A 76 -8.87 11.71 -25.58
CA ALA A 76 -7.93 11.17 -26.56
C ALA A 76 -8.51 9.96 -27.30
N GLN A 77 -9.13 9.03 -26.59
CA GLN A 77 -9.83 7.87 -27.16
C GLN A 77 -10.98 8.31 -28.08
N ALA A 78 -11.78 9.30 -27.66
CA ALA A 78 -12.87 9.84 -28.49
C ALA A 78 -12.32 10.51 -29.75
N ALA A 79 -11.22 11.26 -29.66
CA ALA A 79 -10.58 11.87 -30.81
C ALA A 79 -10.07 10.83 -31.82
N MET A 80 -9.44 9.76 -31.35
CA MET A 80 -8.98 8.66 -32.20
C MET A 80 -10.16 7.94 -32.86
N ARG A 81 -11.20 7.59 -32.09
CA ARG A 81 -12.40 6.90 -32.59
C ARG A 81 -13.15 7.72 -33.65
N THR A 82 -13.16 9.03 -33.52
CA THR A 82 -13.86 9.92 -34.45
C THR A 82 -12.96 10.42 -35.61
N GLY A 83 -11.72 9.95 -35.69
CA GLY A 83 -10.81 10.23 -36.79
C GLY A 83 -10.27 11.68 -36.84
N VAL A 84 -10.44 12.45 -35.74
CA VAL A 84 -9.90 13.83 -35.67
C VAL A 84 -8.47 13.86 -35.10
N SER A 85 -7.95 12.74 -34.62
CA SER A 85 -6.57 12.61 -34.15
C SER A 85 -5.59 12.58 -35.31
N ARG A 86 -4.37 13.12 -35.11
CA ARG A 86 -3.21 13.02 -36.01
C ARG A 86 -2.10 12.14 -35.44
N ARG A 87 -2.28 11.68 -34.20
CA ARG A 87 -1.38 10.78 -33.50
C ARG A 87 -2.24 9.78 -32.73
N GLU A 88 -1.93 8.51 -32.89
CA GLU A 88 -2.57 7.44 -32.13
C GLU A 88 -1.80 7.14 -30.85
N ILE A 89 -2.52 6.72 -29.82
CA ILE A 89 -1.99 6.18 -28.56
C ILE A 89 -2.09 4.67 -28.69
N GLU A 90 -0.97 4.01 -28.92
CA GLU A 90 -0.90 2.56 -29.09
C GLU A 90 -1.00 1.81 -27.74
N ASP A 91 -0.48 2.42 -26.66
CA ASP A 91 -0.50 1.87 -25.30
C ASP A 91 -1.15 2.87 -24.33
N GLU A 92 -2.40 2.56 -23.97
CA GLU A 92 -3.18 3.38 -23.03
C GLU A 92 -2.58 3.38 -21.63
N THR A 93 -1.95 2.27 -21.20
CA THR A 93 -1.32 2.15 -19.89
C THR A 93 -0.09 3.07 -19.81
N ALA A 94 0.73 3.06 -20.85
CA ALA A 94 1.89 3.96 -20.95
C ALA A 94 1.45 5.43 -20.99
N TYR A 95 0.36 5.74 -21.68
CA TYR A 95 -0.19 7.10 -21.73
C TYR A 95 -0.74 7.54 -20.37
N ALA A 96 -1.51 6.70 -19.68
CA ALA A 96 -1.99 6.99 -18.32
C ALA A 96 -0.82 7.26 -17.36
N LEU A 97 0.26 6.48 -17.48
CA LEU A 97 1.47 6.68 -16.69
C LEU A 97 2.17 8.01 -17.02
N GLU A 98 2.23 8.40 -18.30
CA GLU A 98 2.78 9.69 -18.71
C GLU A 98 1.97 10.85 -18.11
N LEU A 99 0.65 10.77 -18.13
CA LEU A 99 -0.23 11.76 -17.51
C LEU A 99 0.00 11.86 -15.98
N ARG A 100 0.11 10.71 -15.28
CA ARG A 100 0.41 10.67 -13.84
C ARG A 100 1.77 11.27 -13.52
N ARG A 101 2.80 10.99 -14.32
CA ARG A 101 4.16 11.56 -14.13
C ARG A 101 4.20 13.08 -14.24
N ARG A 102 3.28 13.68 -14.98
CA ARG A 102 3.17 15.15 -15.09
C ARG A 102 2.57 15.79 -13.84
N LEU A 103 1.70 15.05 -13.12
CA LEU A 103 1.17 15.47 -11.82
C LEU A 103 2.24 15.39 -10.74
N ASP A 104 2.91 14.27 -10.67
CA ASP A 104 3.91 13.98 -9.68
C ASP A 104 5.08 13.20 -10.31
N PRO A 105 6.26 13.82 -10.42
CA PRO A 105 7.46 13.13 -10.88
C PRO A 105 7.83 11.90 -10.02
N THR A 106 7.31 11.80 -8.79
CA THR A 106 7.50 10.64 -7.90
C THR A 106 6.63 9.45 -8.30
N ALA A 107 5.52 9.67 -9.00
CA ALA A 107 4.63 8.62 -9.49
C ALA A 107 5.37 7.59 -10.36
N GLY A 108 6.39 8.02 -11.10
CA GLY A 108 7.22 7.12 -11.91
C GLY A 108 8.03 6.12 -11.09
N THR A 109 8.53 6.53 -9.92
CA THR A 109 9.28 5.64 -9.01
C THR A 109 8.35 4.61 -8.36
N LEU A 110 7.19 5.05 -7.88
CA LEU A 110 6.17 4.16 -7.30
C LEU A 110 5.66 3.16 -8.33
N GLN A 111 5.46 3.57 -9.58
CA GLN A 111 4.98 2.69 -10.62
C GLN A 111 5.94 1.52 -10.90
N LEU A 112 7.25 1.77 -10.93
CA LEU A 112 8.24 0.70 -11.08
C LEU A 112 8.15 -0.33 -9.94
N ILE A 113 7.93 0.14 -8.71
CA ILE A 113 7.74 -0.72 -7.54
C ILE A 113 6.44 -1.53 -7.69
N PHE A 114 5.34 -0.89 -8.06
CA PHE A 114 4.04 -1.55 -8.25
C PHE A 114 4.08 -2.58 -9.37
N ASP A 115 4.72 -2.27 -10.49
CA ASP A 115 4.87 -3.21 -11.61
C ASP A 115 5.71 -4.43 -11.19
N GLN A 116 6.77 -4.24 -10.42
CA GLN A 116 7.55 -5.34 -9.86
C GLN A 116 6.72 -6.19 -8.89
N VAL A 117 5.96 -5.57 -7.98
CA VAL A 117 5.10 -6.27 -7.03
C VAL A 117 4.06 -7.13 -7.75
N ARG A 118 3.43 -6.61 -8.82
CA ARG A 118 2.44 -7.35 -9.61
C ARG A 118 2.99 -8.62 -10.26
N THR A 119 4.27 -8.62 -10.63
CA THR A 119 4.88 -9.80 -11.27
C THR A 119 5.16 -10.94 -10.30
N GLU A 120 5.30 -10.67 -9.01
CA GLU A 120 5.71 -11.66 -8.01
C GLU A 120 4.55 -12.40 -7.32
N ASN A 121 3.32 -11.87 -7.39
CA ASN A 121 2.10 -12.42 -6.78
C ASN A 121 2.30 -12.95 -5.35
N LYS A 122 2.85 -12.11 -4.46
CA LYS A 122 3.18 -12.47 -3.08
C LYS A 122 1.94 -12.70 -2.22
N ARG A 123 2.04 -13.67 -1.30
CA ARG A 123 1.01 -13.92 -0.29
C ARG A 123 1.25 -13.04 0.94
N VAL A 124 0.34 -12.06 1.16
CA VAL A 124 0.48 -11.04 2.20
C VAL A 124 -0.57 -11.23 3.28
N VAL A 125 -0.12 -11.42 4.52
CA VAL A 125 -0.99 -11.61 5.68
C VAL A 125 -1.30 -10.27 6.32
N PHE A 126 -2.57 -10.02 6.57
CA PHE A 126 -3.10 -8.88 7.33
C PHE A 126 -3.60 -9.39 8.69
N ALA A 127 -2.83 -9.13 9.75
CA ALA A 127 -3.07 -9.74 11.06
C ALA A 127 -4.38 -9.28 11.73
N GLU A 128 -4.81 -8.06 11.47
CA GLU A 128 -5.99 -7.45 12.11
C GLU A 128 -7.20 -7.46 11.17
N GLY A 129 -7.50 -8.63 10.59
CA GLY A 129 -8.48 -8.81 9.53
C GLY A 129 -9.94 -8.53 9.89
N GLU A 130 -10.28 -8.28 11.16
CA GLU A 130 -11.63 -7.86 11.58
C GLU A 130 -11.83 -6.33 11.49
N GLU A 131 -10.74 -5.56 11.30
CA GLU A 131 -10.76 -4.11 11.24
C GLU A 131 -11.19 -3.60 9.85
N GLU A 132 -12.10 -2.63 9.83
CA GLU A 132 -12.62 -2.05 8.58
C GLU A 132 -11.53 -1.58 7.63
N ARG A 133 -10.55 -0.82 8.15
CA ARG A 133 -9.44 -0.29 7.36
C ARG A 133 -8.58 -1.39 6.76
N VAL A 134 -8.41 -2.49 7.49
CA VAL A 134 -7.61 -3.64 7.06
C VAL A 134 -8.33 -4.44 5.98
N ILE A 135 -9.66 -4.63 6.11
CA ILE A 135 -10.49 -5.28 5.09
C ILE A 135 -10.42 -4.48 3.78
N ARG A 136 -10.64 -3.16 3.84
CA ARG A 136 -10.55 -2.27 2.66
C ARG A 136 -9.16 -2.34 2.01
N ALA A 137 -8.10 -2.34 2.82
CA ALA A 137 -6.73 -2.44 2.32
C ALA A 137 -6.45 -3.78 1.64
N ALA A 138 -6.92 -4.90 2.19
CA ALA A 138 -6.75 -6.22 1.60
C ALA A 138 -7.51 -6.37 0.27
N VAL A 139 -8.75 -5.85 0.19
CA VAL A 139 -9.53 -5.84 -1.05
C VAL A 139 -8.84 -4.97 -2.11
N SER A 140 -8.46 -3.75 -1.77
CA SER A 140 -7.74 -2.85 -2.68
C SER A 140 -6.40 -3.44 -3.14
N PHE A 141 -5.69 -4.15 -2.27
CA PHE A 141 -4.45 -4.86 -2.61
C PHE A 141 -4.68 -5.94 -3.66
N PHE A 142 -5.75 -6.74 -3.50
CA PHE A 142 -6.14 -7.76 -4.46
C PHE A 142 -6.58 -7.16 -5.80
N GLU A 143 -7.51 -6.20 -5.78
CA GLU A 143 -8.04 -5.53 -6.97
C GLU A 143 -6.94 -4.80 -7.77
N SER A 144 -5.92 -4.29 -7.09
CA SER A 144 -4.76 -3.68 -7.73
C SER A 144 -3.79 -4.71 -8.34
N GLY A 145 -4.02 -6.01 -8.14
CA GLY A 145 -3.18 -7.10 -8.65
C GLY A 145 -1.81 -7.18 -7.95
N TYR A 146 -1.70 -6.74 -6.69
CA TYR A 146 -0.42 -6.73 -5.96
C TYR A 146 -0.08 -8.08 -5.33
N GLY A 147 -1.03 -9.01 -5.25
CA GLY A 147 -0.79 -10.34 -4.72
C GLY A 147 -2.03 -10.99 -4.10
N ALA A 148 -1.81 -12.03 -3.31
CA ALA A 148 -2.83 -12.81 -2.62
C ALA A 148 -2.94 -12.38 -1.14
N PRO A 149 -3.94 -11.57 -0.75
CA PRO A 149 -4.13 -11.17 0.63
C PRO A 149 -4.79 -12.26 1.46
N VAL A 150 -4.35 -12.35 2.73
CA VAL A 150 -4.90 -13.26 3.74
C VAL A 150 -5.28 -12.44 4.97
N LEU A 151 -6.54 -12.46 5.37
CA LEU A 151 -7.04 -11.82 6.58
C LEU A 151 -7.04 -12.82 7.75
N ILE A 152 -6.35 -12.50 8.85
CA ILE A 152 -6.48 -13.28 10.09
C ILE A 152 -7.62 -12.70 10.92
N GLY A 153 -8.66 -13.50 11.15
CA GLY A 153 -9.81 -13.08 11.94
C GLY A 153 -10.92 -14.11 11.96
N ARG A 154 -11.98 -13.81 12.72
CA ARG A 154 -13.19 -14.62 12.74
C ARG A 154 -14.04 -14.29 11.53
N GLU A 155 -14.41 -15.30 10.77
CA GLU A 155 -15.16 -15.12 9.53
C GLU A 155 -16.46 -14.34 9.74
N GLU A 156 -17.21 -14.65 10.82
CA GLU A 156 -18.46 -13.98 11.13
C GLU A 156 -18.26 -12.48 11.38
N ARG A 157 -17.16 -12.10 12.06
CA ARG A 157 -16.83 -10.70 12.33
C ARG A 157 -16.41 -9.94 11.08
N ILE A 158 -15.67 -10.60 10.22
CA ILE A 158 -15.27 -10.02 8.93
C ILE A 158 -16.50 -9.79 8.07
N GLN A 159 -17.41 -10.76 7.99
CA GLN A 159 -18.67 -10.65 7.24
C GLN A 159 -19.59 -9.56 7.81
N GLU A 160 -19.75 -9.46 9.13
CA GLU A 160 -20.50 -8.38 9.78
C GLU A 160 -19.93 -6.99 9.41
N THR A 161 -18.60 -6.87 9.41
CA THR A 161 -17.95 -5.61 9.06
C THR A 161 -18.14 -5.28 7.58
N MET A 162 -18.02 -6.25 6.70
CA MET A 162 -18.26 -6.09 5.27
C MET A 162 -19.69 -5.64 4.94
N GLN A 163 -20.68 -6.25 5.58
CA GLN A 163 -22.09 -5.85 5.41
C GLN A 163 -22.31 -4.38 5.79
N ARG A 164 -21.69 -3.91 6.88
CA ARG A 164 -21.72 -2.49 7.26
C ARG A 164 -21.08 -1.58 6.22
N LEU A 165 -20.08 -2.08 5.49
CA LEU A 165 -19.36 -1.35 4.46
C LEU A 165 -20.06 -1.39 3.08
N GLY A 166 -21.16 -2.16 2.95
CA GLY A 166 -21.84 -2.39 1.69
C GLY A 166 -21.00 -3.22 0.69
N MET A 167 -20.10 -4.06 1.20
CA MET A 167 -19.26 -4.95 0.41
C MET A 167 -19.89 -6.34 0.37
N ASP A 168 -20.31 -6.79 -0.80
CA ASP A 168 -21.08 -8.03 -0.92
C ASP A 168 -20.21 -9.30 -0.89
N LYS A 169 -18.94 -9.23 -1.29
CA LYS A 169 -18.04 -10.40 -1.39
C LYS A 169 -16.57 -10.03 -1.18
N LEU A 170 -15.83 -10.97 -0.59
CA LEU A 170 -14.35 -10.99 -0.56
C LEU A 170 -13.83 -11.85 -1.72
N GLU A 171 -13.95 -11.38 -2.96
CA GLU A 171 -13.34 -12.11 -4.07
C GLU A 171 -11.81 -12.03 -3.97
N GLY A 172 -11.14 -13.19 -4.02
CA GLY A 172 -9.69 -13.28 -4.03
C GLY A 172 -8.98 -12.99 -2.69
N VAL A 173 -9.72 -12.77 -1.62
CA VAL A 173 -9.17 -12.58 -0.26
C VAL A 173 -9.45 -13.81 0.59
N GLU A 174 -8.39 -14.46 1.06
CA GLU A 174 -8.49 -15.61 1.96
C GLU A 174 -8.75 -15.16 3.39
N VAL A 175 -9.62 -15.85 4.13
CA VAL A 175 -9.86 -15.63 5.55
C VAL A 175 -9.35 -16.80 6.34
N LEU A 176 -8.47 -16.56 7.31
CA LEU A 176 -7.93 -17.56 8.23
C LEU A 176 -8.39 -17.28 9.65
N ASN A 177 -9.12 -18.24 10.22
CA ASN A 177 -9.45 -18.22 11.63
C ASN A 177 -8.44 -19.08 12.41
N ALA A 178 -7.49 -18.43 13.08
CA ALA A 178 -6.46 -19.09 13.88
C ALA A 178 -7.00 -20.12 14.90
N ARG A 179 -8.26 -20.00 15.33
CA ARG A 179 -8.87 -20.93 16.31
C ARG A 179 -9.38 -22.22 15.69
N LEU A 180 -9.60 -22.25 14.39
CA LEU A 180 -10.20 -23.40 13.68
C LEU A 180 -9.18 -24.25 12.92
N SER A 181 -7.97 -23.75 12.73
CA SER A 181 -6.92 -24.38 11.91
C SER A 181 -5.98 -25.25 12.76
N GLN A 182 -6.48 -26.38 13.29
CA GLN A 182 -5.77 -27.17 14.30
C GLN A 182 -4.41 -27.69 13.85
N ASP A 183 -4.31 -28.24 12.64
CA ASP A 183 -3.03 -28.76 12.10
C ASP A 183 -1.97 -27.67 11.94
N GLN A 184 -2.38 -26.46 11.49
CA GLN A 184 -1.49 -25.32 11.37
C GLN A 184 -1.08 -24.80 12.75
N ASN A 185 -2.01 -24.76 13.70
CA ASN A 185 -1.76 -24.33 15.07
C ASN A 185 -0.74 -25.23 15.78
N ASP A 186 -0.82 -26.54 15.59
CA ASP A 186 0.15 -27.48 16.15
C ASP A 186 1.52 -27.30 15.53
N ARG A 187 1.60 -27.10 14.21
CA ARG A 187 2.85 -26.83 13.48
C ARG A 187 3.50 -25.51 13.96
N TYR A 188 2.73 -24.44 14.09
CA TYR A 188 3.23 -23.14 14.58
C TYR A 188 3.57 -23.18 16.07
N THR A 189 2.83 -23.93 16.87
CA THR A 189 3.12 -24.14 18.29
C THR A 189 4.44 -24.87 18.47
N ASN A 190 4.69 -25.95 17.71
CA ASN A 190 5.94 -26.68 17.75
C ASN A 190 7.10 -25.77 17.37
N PHE A 191 6.99 -25.04 16.25
CA PHE A 191 8.00 -24.07 15.80
C PHE A 191 8.31 -23.03 16.89
N LEU A 192 7.27 -22.43 17.46
CA LEU A 192 7.41 -21.39 18.49
C LEU A 192 8.00 -21.96 19.78
N TYR A 193 7.62 -23.17 20.17
CA TYR A 193 8.16 -23.85 21.36
C TYR A 193 9.65 -24.20 21.19
N GLU A 194 10.06 -24.77 20.07
CA GLU A 194 11.48 -25.04 19.80
C GLU A 194 12.33 -23.77 19.94
N ARG A 195 11.81 -22.62 19.56
CA ARG A 195 12.44 -21.33 19.65
C ARG A 195 12.48 -20.76 21.08
N LEU A 196 11.39 -20.85 21.83
CA LEU A 196 11.21 -20.14 23.10
C LEU A 196 11.43 -20.99 24.36
N GLN A 197 11.52 -22.32 24.24
CA GLN A 197 11.69 -23.22 25.41
C GLN A 197 12.90 -22.86 26.28
N ARG A 198 14.02 -22.42 25.68
CA ARG A 198 15.21 -21.99 26.42
C ARG A 198 15.06 -20.65 27.12
N GLN A 199 14.00 -19.91 26.79
CA GLN A 199 13.62 -18.66 27.44
C GLN A 199 12.57 -18.88 28.55
N GLY A 200 12.25 -20.15 28.87
CA GLY A 200 11.33 -20.51 29.95
C GLY A 200 9.86 -20.66 29.54
N TYR A 201 9.55 -20.59 28.25
CA TYR A 201 8.18 -20.84 27.78
C TYR A 201 7.86 -22.32 27.78
N LEU A 202 6.68 -22.67 28.30
CA LEU A 202 6.13 -24.01 28.22
C LEU A 202 5.37 -24.20 26.90
N TYR A 203 5.20 -25.44 26.45
CA TYR A 203 4.44 -25.75 25.24
C TYR A 203 3.04 -25.13 25.24
N ARG A 204 2.31 -25.23 26.37
CA ARG A 204 0.99 -24.61 26.56
C ARG A 204 1.00 -23.07 26.40
N ASP A 205 2.11 -22.41 26.74
CA ASP A 205 2.22 -20.97 26.61
C ASP A 205 2.37 -20.59 25.13
N CYS A 206 3.16 -21.34 24.39
CA CYS A 206 3.31 -21.19 22.94
C CYS A 206 1.98 -21.48 22.22
N GLN A 207 1.28 -22.54 22.61
CA GLN A 207 -0.05 -22.87 22.08
C GLN A 207 -1.06 -21.73 22.31
N ARG A 208 -1.05 -21.15 23.50
CA ARG A 208 -1.91 -19.99 23.82
C ARG A 208 -1.57 -18.78 22.96
N LEU A 209 -0.28 -18.48 22.79
CA LEU A 209 0.19 -17.38 21.93
C LEU A 209 -0.28 -17.56 20.49
N VAL A 210 -0.06 -18.73 19.90
CA VAL A 210 -0.49 -19.03 18.52
C VAL A 210 -2.00 -18.91 18.36
N ASN A 211 -2.79 -19.42 19.33
CA ASN A 211 -4.25 -19.44 19.23
C ASN A 211 -4.92 -18.09 19.53
N GLN A 212 -4.25 -17.18 20.23
CA GLN A 212 -4.88 -15.95 20.74
C GLN A 212 -4.28 -14.67 20.18
N ASP A 213 -3.04 -14.73 19.67
CA ASP A 213 -2.34 -13.55 19.17
C ASP A 213 -2.14 -13.61 17.66
N ARG A 214 -2.79 -12.67 16.97
CA ARG A 214 -2.77 -12.57 15.50
C ARG A 214 -1.40 -12.19 14.95
N ASN A 215 -0.63 -11.38 15.70
CA ASN A 215 0.73 -10.99 15.30
C ASN A 215 1.68 -12.19 15.39
N ILE A 216 1.59 -12.96 16.47
CA ILE A 216 2.35 -14.21 16.63
C ILE A 216 1.97 -15.21 15.54
N TYR A 217 0.67 -15.41 15.29
CA TYR A 217 0.19 -16.32 14.26
C TYR A 217 0.71 -15.94 12.87
N GLY A 218 0.52 -14.67 12.46
CA GLY A 218 0.99 -14.16 11.17
C GLY A 218 2.52 -14.19 11.05
N SER A 219 3.24 -13.92 12.15
CA SER A 219 4.71 -14.05 12.18
C SER A 219 5.17 -15.50 12.03
N CYS A 220 4.45 -16.47 12.60
CA CYS A 220 4.73 -17.90 12.39
C CYS A 220 4.50 -18.29 10.93
N MET A 221 3.42 -17.80 10.27
CA MET A 221 3.20 -18.02 8.84
C MET A 221 4.41 -17.58 8.02
N LEU A 222 4.96 -16.39 8.31
CA LEU A 222 6.17 -15.90 7.64
C LEU A 222 7.37 -16.80 7.90
N ALA A 223 7.61 -17.12 9.18
CA ALA A 223 8.80 -17.85 9.61
C ALA A 223 8.88 -19.26 9.02
N VAL A 224 7.72 -19.91 8.78
CA VAL A 224 7.65 -21.26 8.20
C VAL A 224 7.41 -21.27 6.68
N GLY A 225 7.31 -20.10 6.05
CA GLY A 225 7.16 -19.96 4.59
C GLY A 225 5.73 -20.10 4.07
N ASP A 226 4.71 -20.00 4.91
CA ASP A 226 3.31 -20.04 4.50
C ASP A 226 2.81 -18.67 4.00
N ALA A 227 3.60 -17.62 4.18
CA ALA A 227 3.36 -16.27 3.67
C ALA A 227 4.67 -15.55 3.36
N ASP A 228 4.61 -14.52 2.52
CA ASP A 228 5.76 -13.72 2.09
C ASP A 228 5.93 -12.43 2.86
N ALA A 229 4.82 -11.84 3.34
CA ALA A 229 4.82 -10.60 4.10
C ALA A 229 3.70 -10.55 5.13
N LEU A 230 3.89 -9.72 6.17
CA LEU A 230 2.93 -9.47 7.24
C LEU A 230 2.68 -7.97 7.39
N VAL A 231 1.41 -7.58 7.38
CA VAL A 231 0.94 -6.23 7.67
C VAL A 231 0.19 -6.25 9.00
N THR A 232 0.59 -5.39 9.92
CA THR A 232 -0.01 -5.29 11.26
C THR A 232 0.24 -3.90 11.88
N GLY A 233 -0.38 -3.58 13.01
CA GLY A 233 -0.13 -2.37 13.80
C GLY A 233 -1.26 -1.33 13.76
N VAL A 234 -2.48 -1.71 13.41
CA VAL A 234 -3.64 -0.80 13.40
C VAL A 234 -4.24 -0.63 14.79
N THR A 235 -4.33 -1.73 15.58
CA THR A 235 -5.03 -1.74 16.87
C THR A 235 -4.11 -1.79 18.09
N ARG A 236 -2.80 -2.02 17.89
CA ARG A 236 -1.80 -2.10 18.96
C ARG A 236 -0.72 -1.04 18.79
N SER A 237 -0.07 -0.68 19.89
CA SER A 237 1.12 0.17 19.85
C SER A 237 2.25 -0.51 19.08
N TYR A 238 3.11 0.32 18.48
CA TYR A 238 4.29 -0.16 17.77
C TYR A 238 5.15 -1.12 18.62
N THR A 239 5.45 -0.74 19.87
CA THR A 239 6.28 -1.54 20.77
C THR A 239 5.71 -2.92 21.01
N ALA A 240 4.40 -3.02 21.32
CA ALA A 240 3.75 -4.31 21.54
C ALA A 240 3.76 -5.19 20.28
N THR A 241 3.47 -4.60 19.13
CA THR A 241 3.50 -5.31 17.84
C THR A 241 4.91 -5.79 17.49
N TYR A 242 5.90 -4.93 17.68
CA TYR A 242 7.29 -5.25 17.42
C TYR A 242 7.79 -6.38 18.32
N ASP A 243 7.46 -6.37 19.62
CA ASP A 243 7.81 -7.42 20.56
C ASP A 243 7.18 -8.76 20.16
N ASP A 244 5.93 -8.78 19.70
CA ASP A 244 5.28 -9.98 19.22
C ASP A 244 6.01 -10.56 17.99
N VAL A 245 6.35 -9.73 17.01
CA VAL A 245 7.10 -10.15 15.82
C VAL A 245 8.49 -10.69 16.22
N ARG A 246 9.20 -10.00 17.13
CA ARG A 246 10.53 -10.39 17.58
C ARG A 246 10.57 -11.70 18.35
N ARG A 247 9.51 -12.09 18.99
CA ARG A 247 9.40 -13.42 19.61
C ARG A 247 9.47 -14.55 18.58
N VAL A 248 9.05 -14.30 17.36
CA VAL A 248 8.91 -15.29 16.29
C VAL A 248 10.04 -15.19 15.27
N ILE A 249 10.43 -13.98 14.87
CA ILE A 249 11.35 -13.72 13.77
C ILE A 249 12.61 -13.00 14.26
N ASP A 250 13.78 -13.53 13.92
CA ASP A 250 15.07 -12.88 14.17
C ASP A 250 15.47 -11.94 13.01
N ALA A 251 16.41 -11.05 13.30
CA ALA A 251 17.13 -10.37 12.24
C ALA A 251 17.93 -11.39 11.41
N GLN A 252 18.09 -11.11 10.12
CA GLN A 252 19.00 -11.91 9.29
C GLN A 252 20.43 -11.89 9.86
N PRO A 253 21.19 -13.00 9.75
CA PRO A 253 22.55 -13.04 10.23
C PRO A 253 23.41 -11.89 9.67
N GLY A 254 24.08 -11.17 10.56
CA GLY A 254 24.90 -10.01 10.19
C GLY A 254 24.12 -8.76 9.77
N LYS A 255 22.80 -8.78 9.86
CA LYS A 255 21.93 -7.61 9.60
C LYS A 255 21.30 -7.09 10.89
N ARG A 256 20.99 -5.80 10.89
CA ARG A 256 20.34 -5.12 12.01
C ARG A 256 18.88 -4.80 11.66
N VAL A 257 18.00 -4.93 12.62
CA VAL A 257 16.62 -4.45 12.48
C VAL A 257 16.61 -2.94 12.70
N PHE A 258 15.99 -2.21 11.82
CA PHE A 258 15.82 -0.75 11.94
C PHE A 258 14.55 -0.31 11.22
N GLY A 259 14.02 0.86 11.58
CA GLY A 259 12.89 1.47 10.91
C GLY A 259 13.35 2.25 9.69
N LEU A 260 12.70 2.01 8.54
CA LEU A 260 12.96 2.73 7.30
C LEU A 260 11.66 3.35 6.78
N SER A 261 11.67 4.67 6.58
CA SER A 261 10.57 5.39 5.95
C SER A 261 11.04 5.97 4.63
N MET A 262 10.23 5.75 3.58
CA MET A 262 10.42 6.40 2.29
C MET A 262 9.44 7.57 2.17
N VAL A 263 9.98 8.77 2.07
CA VAL A 263 9.21 10.01 1.92
C VAL A 263 9.29 10.47 0.47
N LEU A 264 8.13 10.61 -0.15
CA LEU A 264 8.00 11.08 -1.53
C LEU A 264 7.40 12.49 -1.50
N ALA A 265 8.13 13.48 -1.97
CA ALA A 265 7.64 14.86 -2.01
C ALA A 265 8.27 15.66 -3.16
N ARG A 266 7.45 16.36 -3.92
CA ARG A 266 7.87 17.32 -4.96
C ARG A 266 8.97 16.79 -5.90
N GLY A 267 8.83 15.56 -6.37
CA GLY A 267 9.80 14.94 -7.27
C GLY A 267 11.09 14.46 -6.62
N ARG A 268 11.12 14.37 -5.29
CA ARG A 268 12.25 13.84 -4.52
C ARG A 268 11.84 12.63 -3.71
N THR A 269 12.68 11.62 -3.70
CA THR A 269 12.58 10.46 -2.81
C THR A 269 13.63 10.60 -1.73
N VAL A 270 13.21 10.54 -0.47
CA VAL A 270 14.09 10.59 0.69
C VAL A 270 13.85 9.37 1.55
N PHE A 271 14.91 8.65 1.87
CA PHE A 271 14.88 7.53 2.82
C PHE A 271 15.34 8.05 4.19
N VAL A 272 14.54 7.83 5.21
CA VAL A 272 14.85 8.23 6.60
C VAL A 272 14.99 6.96 7.42
N ALA A 273 16.11 6.80 8.12
CA ALA A 273 16.44 5.68 8.99
C ALA A 273 17.37 6.13 10.15
N ASP A 274 17.27 5.62 11.34
CA ASP A 274 16.25 4.74 11.90
C ASP A 274 15.06 5.57 12.37
N THR A 275 13.85 5.11 12.08
CA THR A 275 12.64 5.87 12.45
C THR A 275 11.93 5.36 13.70
N THR A 276 12.29 4.14 14.18
CA THR A 276 11.43 3.50 15.21
C THR A 276 12.12 2.53 16.16
N VAL A 277 13.31 2.00 15.87
CA VAL A 277 13.89 0.88 16.62
C VAL A 277 14.96 1.31 17.61
N HIS A 278 15.88 2.19 17.19
CA HIS A 278 16.99 2.64 18.01
C HIS A 278 16.82 4.12 18.36
N GLU A 279 16.63 4.44 19.63
CA GLU A 279 16.53 5.82 20.09
C GLU A 279 17.91 6.52 20.08
N LEU A 280 18.95 5.83 20.56
CA LEU A 280 20.33 6.32 20.63
C LEU A 280 21.29 5.27 20.08
N PRO A 281 21.39 5.13 18.75
CA PRO A 281 22.27 4.15 18.15
C PRO A 281 23.75 4.54 18.37
N THR A 282 24.59 3.55 18.64
CA THR A 282 26.05 3.71 18.65
C THR A 282 26.59 4.02 17.26
N SER A 283 27.83 4.51 17.15
CA SER A 283 28.45 4.79 15.85
C SER A 283 28.50 3.57 14.91
N VAL A 284 28.70 2.38 15.45
CA VAL A 284 28.69 1.12 14.70
C VAL A 284 27.27 0.83 14.19
N GLU A 285 26.27 0.98 15.05
CA GLU A 285 24.88 0.78 14.67
C GLU A 285 24.43 1.77 13.60
N MET A 286 24.80 3.04 13.73
CA MET A 286 24.52 4.05 12.70
C MET A 286 25.15 3.70 11.36
N ALA A 287 26.39 3.22 11.36
CA ALA A 287 27.08 2.79 10.14
C ALA A 287 26.36 1.59 9.48
N ASP A 288 25.97 0.59 10.27
CA ASP A 288 25.22 -0.58 9.77
C ASP A 288 23.87 -0.16 9.17
N ILE A 289 23.12 0.72 9.86
CA ILE A 289 21.83 1.25 9.39
C ILE A 289 22.01 2.02 8.09
N ALA A 290 23.05 2.87 8.00
CA ALA A 290 23.33 3.65 6.79
C ALA A 290 23.63 2.76 5.57
N VAL A 291 24.46 1.73 5.76
CA VAL A 291 24.81 0.76 4.70
C VAL A 291 23.58 -0.02 4.24
N GLN A 292 22.79 -0.55 5.17
CA GLN A 292 21.58 -1.30 4.83
C GLN A 292 20.51 -0.42 4.18
N THR A 293 20.36 0.84 4.61
CA THR A 293 19.46 1.81 3.97
C THR A 293 19.90 2.10 2.53
N ALA A 294 21.19 2.26 2.30
CA ALA A 294 21.73 2.45 0.95
C ALA A 294 21.49 1.22 0.05
N GLU A 295 21.59 0.01 0.58
CA GLU A 295 21.25 -1.23 -0.14
C GLU A 295 19.78 -1.25 -0.57
N VAL A 296 18.86 -0.84 0.32
CA VAL A 296 17.42 -0.75 0.01
C VAL A 296 17.17 0.31 -1.07
N ALA A 297 17.77 1.50 -0.95
CA ALA A 297 17.63 2.55 -1.93
C ALA A 297 18.07 2.09 -3.34
N ARG A 298 19.19 1.37 -3.46
CA ARG A 298 19.65 0.81 -4.74
C ARG A 298 18.68 -0.22 -5.31
N ARG A 299 18.12 -1.11 -4.49
CA ARG A 299 17.10 -2.08 -4.94
C ARG A 299 15.87 -1.40 -5.50
N LEU A 300 15.53 -0.21 -4.99
CA LEU A 300 14.42 0.61 -5.46
C LEU A 300 14.81 1.56 -6.61
N GLY A 301 15.99 1.36 -7.23
CA GLY A 301 16.44 2.10 -8.42
C GLY A 301 17.03 3.48 -8.14
N HIS A 302 17.41 3.78 -6.88
CA HIS A 302 18.01 5.05 -6.51
C HIS A 302 19.51 4.97 -6.32
N GLU A 303 20.24 6.03 -6.69
CA GLU A 303 21.65 6.22 -6.32
C GLU A 303 21.72 6.90 -4.95
N PRO A 304 22.11 6.19 -3.87
CA PRO A 304 22.05 6.72 -2.52
C PRO A 304 23.13 7.77 -2.25
N ARG A 305 22.72 8.90 -1.68
CA ARG A 305 23.60 9.90 -1.08
C ARG A 305 23.21 10.01 0.40
N VAL A 306 24.14 9.59 1.27
CA VAL A 306 23.84 9.44 2.70
C VAL A 306 24.32 10.67 3.48
N ALA A 307 23.42 11.24 4.29
CA ALA A 307 23.74 12.25 5.29
C ALA A 307 23.51 11.64 6.67
N MET A 308 24.54 11.64 7.53
CA MET A 308 24.40 11.28 8.93
C MET A 308 23.89 12.47 9.71
N LEU A 309 22.76 12.31 10.40
CA LEU A 309 22.12 13.38 11.15
C LEU A 309 22.35 13.19 12.67
N SER A 310 22.44 14.31 13.37
CA SER A 310 22.41 14.35 14.82
C SER A 310 21.26 15.27 15.28
N PHE A 311 20.62 14.96 16.39
CA PHE A 311 19.60 15.81 16.98
C PHE A 311 20.18 17.02 17.74
N SER A 312 21.51 17.12 17.83
CA SER A 312 22.19 18.27 18.42
C SER A 312 23.31 18.78 17.52
N ASN A 313 23.41 20.10 17.36
CA ASN A 313 24.49 20.76 16.64
C ASN A 313 25.72 21.04 17.55
N PHE A 314 25.59 20.90 18.85
CA PHE A 314 26.58 21.28 19.84
C PHE A 314 26.76 20.19 20.90
N GLY A 315 27.46 19.12 20.55
CA GLY A 315 28.03 18.18 21.52
C GLY A 315 27.07 17.75 22.63
N ASN A 316 25.95 17.16 22.27
CA ASN A 316 25.20 16.38 23.24
C ASN A 316 26.00 15.11 23.54
N PRO A 317 26.23 14.78 24.83
CA PRO A 317 26.94 13.57 25.21
C PRO A 317 26.22 12.31 24.72
#